data_57ec2f1493079f391c384681b86c9293
#
_entry.id   57ec2f1493079f391c384681b86c9293
#
_cell.length_a   1.000
_cell.length_b   1.000
_cell.length_c   1.000
_cell.angle_alpha   90.00
_cell.angle_beta   90.00
_cell.angle_gamma   90.00
#
_symmetry.space_group_name_H-M   'P 1'
#
loop_
_entity.id
_entity.type
_entity.pdbx_description
1 polymer ?
#
loop_
_entity_poly.entity_id
_entity_poly.type
_entity_poly.pdbx_seq_one_letter_code
_entity_poly.pdbx_strand_id
1 'polypeptide(L)'
;MEQLNNPFVIYGYKGAEYFCDRKKETEVIMKALQNERNIVLISPRRIGKTGLIHHVFENISKQEPETHCFYLDINATRNLSQFIQLLAKTVIGKVDTFSQTAMRKITTFFAGYKPTMSFDEMTGIPTFSITVSPSQREDSLKHIFEYLKQSEK
;
A
#
# COMPACT_ATOMS: atom_id res chain seq x y z
N MET A 1 5.32 -24.40 16.01
CA MET A 1 6.25 -23.52 15.26
C MET A 1 6.93 -24.37 14.23
N GLU A 2 6.62 -24.19 12.95
CA GLU A 2 7.40 -24.86 11.88
C GLU A 2 8.80 -24.25 11.88
N GLN A 3 9.80 -25.07 12.18
CA GLN A 3 11.18 -24.67 11.98
C GLN A 3 11.43 -24.52 10.48
N LEU A 4 11.69 -23.30 10.07
CA LEU A 4 12.08 -23.05 8.68
C LEU A 4 13.44 -23.68 8.42
N ASN A 5 13.49 -24.55 7.41
CA ASN A 5 14.72 -25.27 7.01
C ASN A 5 15.86 -24.34 6.54
N ASN A 6 15.57 -23.08 6.25
CA ASN A 6 16.54 -22.09 5.82
C ASN A 6 16.32 -20.75 6.57
N PRO A 7 17.21 -20.40 7.52
CA PRO A 7 17.12 -19.13 8.23
C PRO A 7 17.48 -17.91 7.36
N PHE A 8 18.07 -18.12 6.19
CA PHE A 8 18.46 -17.05 5.28
C PHE A 8 17.34 -16.68 4.33
N VAL A 9 16.80 -15.47 4.48
CA VAL A 9 15.79 -14.91 3.57
C VAL A 9 16.52 -14.29 2.38
N ILE A 10 16.42 -14.92 1.21
CA ILE A 10 17.11 -14.46 -0.01
C ILE A 10 16.39 -13.22 -0.61
N TYR A 11 15.06 -13.16 -0.50
CA TYR A 11 14.28 -12.02 -0.94
C TYR A 11 12.91 -11.95 -0.22
N GLY A 12 12.34 -10.75 -0.20
CA GLY A 12 11.08 -10.49 0.49
C GLY A 12 11.28 -10.27 1.99
N TYR A 13 10.17 -9.99 2.67
CA TYR A 13 10.08 -9.86 4.12
C TYR A 13 9.22 -11.01 4.66
N LYS A 14 9.73 -11.78 5.62
CA LYS A 14 9.06 -12.96 6.18
C LYS A 14 8.68 -12.80 7.66
N GLY A 15 8.78 -11.60 8.20
CA GLY A 15 8.46 -11.32 9.59
C GLY A 15 9.68 -10.85 10.41
N ALA A 16 9.39 -10.34 11.61
CA ALA A 16 10.39 -9.75 12.50
C ALA A 16 11.49 -10.72 12.94
N GLU A 17 11.17 -11.99 13.07
CA GLU A 17 12.11 -13.07 13.49
C GLU A 17 13.21 -13.35 12.44
N TYR A 18 12.96 -13.01 11.17
CA TYR A 18 13.93 -13.13 10.07
C TYR A 18 14.59 -11.82 9.70
N PHE A 19 14.21 -10.73 10.39
CA PHE A 19 14.73 -9.40 10.11
C PHE A 19 15.85 -9.08 11.07
N CYS A 20 17.09 -9.19 10.59
CA CYS A 20 18.28 -8.95 11.38
C CYS A 20 18.76 -7.50 11.29
N ASP A 21 19.22 -6.99 12.41
CA ASP A 21 20.27 -5.96 12.55
C ASP A 21 19.98 -4.53 12.04
N ARG A 22 18.71 -4.08 11.98
CA ARG A 22 18.37 -2.71 11.62
C ARG A 22 17.53 -1.98 12.68
N LYS A 23 17.81 -2.24 13.94
CA LYS A 23 17.07 -1.64 15.05
C LYS A 23 17.16 -0.12 15.07
N LYS A 24 18.36 0.43 14.83
CA LYS A 24 18.57 1.89 14.82
C LYS A 24 17.79 2.58 13.71
N GLU A 25 17.86 2.04 12.48
CA GLU A 25 17.12 2.60 11.35
C GLU A 25 15.60 2.49 11.57
N THR A 26 15.13 1.38 12.12
CA THR A 26 13.72 1.19 12.48
C THR A 26 13.28 2.23 13.49
N GLU A 27 14.04 2.45 14.58
CA GLU A 27 13.73 3.47 15.60
C GLU A 27 13.71 4.88 15.02
N VAL A 28 14.67 5.22 14.16
CA VAL A 28 14.72 6.54 13.50
C VAL A 28 13.48 6.76 12.64
N ILE A 29 13.07 5.76 11.87
CA ILE A 29 11.88 5.85 11.02
C ILE A 29 10.62 5.96 11.89
N MET A 30 10.47 5.11 12.90
CA MET A 30 9.32 5.17 13.81
C MET A 30 9.19 6.53 14.49
N LYS A 31 10.28 7.07 15.04
CA LYS A 31 10.28 8.42 15.65
C LYS A 31 9.95 9.53 14.65
N ALA A 32 10.40 9.41 13.41
CA ALA A 32 10.09 10.40 12.40
C ALA A 32 8.60 10.36 12.01
N LEU A 33 8.02 9.16 11.87
CA LEU A 33 6.59 8.99 11.58
C LEU A 33 5.72 9.51 12.74
N GLN A 34 6.07 9.21 14.00
CA GLN A 34 5.37 9.74 15.17
C GLN A 34 5.41 11.28 15.26
N ASN A 35 6.39 11.92 14.63
CA ASN A 35 6.51 13.37 14.53
C ASN A 35 6.03 13.92 13.16
N GLU A 36 5.22 13.16 12.43
CA GLU A 36 4.62 13.53 11.13
C GLU A 36 5.66 13.99 10.09
N ARG A 37 6.88 13.42 10.13
CA ARG A 37 7.97 13.80 9.24
C ARG A 37 8.04 12.90 8.02
N ASN A 38 8.22 13.51 6.86
CA ASN A 38 8.53 12.80 5.64
C ASN A 38 9.95 12.22 5.69
N ILE A 39 10.12 11.00 5.18
CA ILE A 39 11.39 10.29 5.17
C ILE A 39 11.75 9.90 3.74
N VAL A 40 13.02 10.07 3.38
CA VAL A 40 13.58 9.56 2.13
C VAL A 40 14.69 8.55 2.46
N LEU A 41 14.51 7.31 2.01
CA LEU A 41 15.51 6.25 2.16
C LEU A 41 16.35 6.13 0.90
N ILE A 42 17.62 6.50 1.00
CA ILE A 42 18.59 6.42 -0.11
C ILE A 42 19.62 5.36 0.23
N SER A 43 19.75 4.35 -0.62
CA SER A 43 20.80 3.35 -0.48
C SER A 43 20.95 2.56 -1.78
N PRO A 44 22.06 1.83 -2.00
CA PRO A 44 22.22 0.94 -3.14
C PRO A 44 21.11 -0.10 -3.26
N ARG A 45 21.01 -0.75 -4.41
CA ARG A 45 20.06 -1.86 -4.62
C ARG A 45 20.44 -3.06 -3.74
N ARG A 46 19.44 -3.87 -3.40
CA ARG A 46 19.59 -5.14 -2.66
C ARG A 46 20.09 -5.03 -1.20
N ILE A 47 20.08 -3.86 -0.60
CA ILE A 47 20.42 -3.65 0.83
C ILE A 47 19.19 -3.84 1.76
N GLY A 48 18.08 -4.35 1.26
CA GLY A 48 16.91 -4.64 2.10
C GLY A 48 16.04 -3.43 2.48
N LYS A 49 16.03 -2.33 1.67
CA LYS A 49 15.15 -1.18 1.92
C LYS A 49 13.68 -1.57 2.05
N THR A 50 13.19 -2.35 1.11
CA THR A 50 11.80 -2.83 1.11
C THR A 50 11.49 -3.68 2.34
N GLY A 51 12.43 -4.54 2.75
CA GLY A 51 12.31 -5.32 3.99
C GLY A 51 12.21 -4.43 5.22
N LEU A 52 13.02 -3.36 5.29
CA LEU A 52 12.97 -2.38 6.39
C LEU A 52 11.60 -1.68 6.44
N ILE A 53 11.04 -1.26 5.31
CA ILE A 53 9.72 -0.64 5.25
C ILE A 53 8.63 -1.62 5.75
N HIS A 54 8.65 -2.86 5.31
CA HIS A 54 7.68 -3.86 5.77
C HIS A 54 7.84 -4.18 7.27
N HIS A 55 9.08 -4.19 7.78
CA HIS A 55 9.34 -4.35 9.20
C HIS A 55 8.77 -3.18 10.02
N VAL A 56 8.96 -1.95 9.55
CA VAL A 56 8.34 -0.76 10.18
C VAL A 56 6.80 -0.86 10.14
N PHE A 57 6.20 -1.26 9.02
CA PHE A 57 4.74 -1.45 8.91
C PHE A 57 4.21 -2.50 9.89
N GLU A 58 4.92 -3.61 10.07
CA GLU A 58 4.56 -4.62 11.06
C GLU A 58 4.61 -4.06 12.48
N ASN A 59 5.65 -3.26 12.81
CA ASN A 59 5.76 -2.61 14.12
C ASN A 59 4.64 -1.60 14.36
N ILE A 60 4.29 -0.77 13.37
CA ILE A 60 3.15 0.16 13.44
C ILE A 60 1.85 -0.62 13.70
N SER A 61 1.58 -1.65 12.91
CA SER A 61 0.36 -2.45 13.06
C SER A 61 0.23 -3.12 14.42
N LYS A 62 1.35 -3.40 15.11
CA LYS A 62 1.37 -3.96 16.47
C LYS A 62 1.16 -2.90 17.55
N GLN A 63 1.70 -1.70 17.36
CA GLN A 63 1.64 -0.60 18.35
C GLN A 63 0.38 0.24 18.19
N GLU A 64 -0.05 0.44 16.97
CA GLU A 64 -1.16 1.31 16.57
C GLU A 64 -2.06 0.57 15.56
N PRO A 65 -2.93 -0.35 16.00
CA PRO A 65 -3.76 -1.18 15.11
C PRO A 65 -4.69 -0.39 14.19
N GLU A 66 -5.07 0.82 14.59
CA GLU A 66 -5.92 1.73 13.82
C GLU A 66 -5.14 2.43 12.67
N THR A 67 -3.81 2.38 12.71
CA THR A 67 -2.99 3.02 11.68
C THR A 67 -2.85 2.15 10.44
N HIS A 68 -3.33 2.63 9.31
CA HIS A 68 -3.24 1.94 8.03
C HIS A 68 -1.97 2.30 7.25
N CYS A 69 -1.14 1.32 6.98
CA CYS A 69 0.07 1.48 6.17
C CYS A 69 -0.16 1.01 4.73
N PHE A 70 0.19 1.82 3.73
CA PHE A 70 0.06 1.49 2.31
C PHE A 70 1.43 1.44 1.65
N TYR A 71 1.74 0.33 0.98
CA TYR A 71 2.97 0.19 0.19
C TYR A 71 2.62 0.27 -1.30
N LEU A 72 3.28 1.20 -2.00
CA LEU A 72 3.14 1.35 -3.45
C LEU A 72 4.51 1.23 -4.11
N ASP A 73 4.66 0.28 -5.02
CA ASP A 73 5.81 0.24 -5.92
C ASP A 73 5.46 0.96 -7.22
N ILE A 74 5.94 2.18 -7.34
CA ILE A 74 5.66 3.05 -8.50
C ILE A 74 6.60 2.82 -9.67
N ASN A 75 7.54 1.88 -9.57
CA ASN A 75 8.56 1.65 -10.59
C ASN A 75 7.97 1.26 -11.97
N ALA A 76 6.82 0.59 -11.97
CA ALA A 76 6.12 0.21 -13.20
C ALA A 76 5.23 1.31 -13.77
N THR A 77 4.99 2.41 -13.04
CA THR A 77 4.11 3.49 -13.50
C THR A 77 4.85 4.44 -14.43
N ARG A 78 4.26 4.73 -15.59
CA ARG A 78 4.85 5.57 -16.64
C ARG A 78 4.20 6.96 -16.72
N ASN A 79 3.04 7.14 -16.13
CA ASN A 79 2.29 8.39 -16.16
C ASN A 79 1.37 8.52 -14.94
N LEU A 80 0.85 9.72 -14.74
CA LEU A 80 0.00 10.04 -13.59
C LEU A 80 -1.26 9.18 -13.52
N SER A 81 -1.86 8.83 -14.66
CA SER A 81 -3.05 7.96 -14.67
C SER A 81 -2.76 6.58 -14.10
N GLN A 82 -1.62 5.97 -14.44
CA GLN A 82 -1.21 4.67 -13.90
C GLN A 82 -0.89 4.76 -12.41
N PHE A 83 -0.26 5.85 -11.96
CA PHE A 83 -0.03 6.10 -10.54
C PHE A 83 -1.35 6.20 -9.77
N ILE A 84 -2.32 6.97 -10.27
CA ILE A 84 -3.65 7.12 -9.65
C ILE A 84 -4.37 5.77 -9.56
N GLN A 85 -4.32 4.97 -10.63
CA GLN A 85 -4.92 3.63 -10.63
C GLN A 85 -4.27 2.72 -9.58
N LEU A 86 -2.94 2.74 -9.49
CA LEU A 86 -2.21 1.96 -8.50
C LEU A 86 -2.56 2.40 -7.08
N LEU A 87 -2.58 3.71 -6.82
CA LEU A 87 -2.93 4.27 -5.52
C LEU A 87 -4.36 3.90 -5.13
N ALA A 88 -5.33 4.12 -6.02
CA ALA A 88 -6.72 3.76 -5.78
C ALA A 88 -6.89 2.27 -5.46
N LYS A 89 -6.28 1.39 -6.26
CA LYS A 89 -6.32 -0.06 -6.03
C LYS A 89 -5.74 -0.44 -4.67
N THR A 90 -4.62 0.16 -4.28
CA THR A 90 -3.94 -0.15 -3.02
C THR A 90 -4.73 0.32 -1.81
N VAL A 91 -5.25 1.55 -1.86
CA VAL A 91 -6.04 2.15 -0.77
C VAL A 91 -7.35 1.39 -0.58
N ILE A 92 -8.13 1.26 -1.64
CA ILE A 92 -9.45 0.64 -1.59
C ILE A 92 -9.35 -0.83 -1.21
N GLY A 93 -8.38 -1.56 -1.77
CA GLY A 93 -8.19 -2.98 -1.48
C GLY A 93 -7.78 -3.26 -0.03
N LYS A 94 -7.32 -2.26 0.73
CA LYS A 94 -6.91 -2.43 2.12
C LYS A 94 -7.92 -1.91 3.12
N VAL A 95 -8.61 -0.82 2.81
CA VAL A 95 -9.58 -0.16 3.71
C VAL A 95 -10.91 -0.91 3.73
N ASP A 96 -11.36 -1.38 2.59
CA ASP A 96 -12.60 -2.15 2.49
C ASP A 96 -12.30 -3.57 1.98
N THR A 97 -12.51 -4.56 2.82
CA THR A 97 -12.65 -5.94 2.34
C THR A 97 -13.75 -5.97 1.30
N PHE A 98 -13.47 -6.50 0.10
CA PHE A 98 -14.34 -6.56 -1.11
C PHE A 98 -15.81 -6.86 -0.80
N SER A 99 -16.51 -5.91 -0.20
CA SER A 99 -17.94 -5.97 0.05
C SER A 99 -18.69 -5.21 -1.05
N GLN A 100 -19.95 -5.56 -1.28
CA GLN A 100 -20.81 -4.79 -2.19
C GLN A 100 -20.92 -3.30 -1.78
N THR A 101 -20.73 -3.00 -0.50
CA THR A 101 -20.75 -1.66 0.05
C THR A 101 -19.50 -0.89 -0.36
N ALA A 102 -18.32 -1.51 -0.38
CA ALA A 102 -17.08 -0.94 -0.89
C ALA A 102 -17.21 -0.57 -2.37
N MET A 103 -17.78 -1.46 -3.18
CA MET A 103 -18.02 -1.21 -4.60
C MET A 103 -18.98 -0.02 -4.83
N ARG A 104 -20.02 0.12 -4.01
CA ARG A 104 -20.92 1.29 -4.07
C ARG A 104 -20.23 2.59 -3.72
N LYS A 105 -19.43 2.60 -2.67
CA LYS A 105 -18.63 3.79 -2.29
C LYS A 105 -17.66 4.16 -3.41
N ILE A 106 -16.94 3.18 -3.97
CA ILE A 106 -16.02 3.39 -5.08
C ILE A 106 -16.75 4.03 -6.27
N THR A 107 -17.88 3.48 -6.70
CA THR A 107 -18.62 4.02 -7.83
C THR A 107 -19.17 5.43 -7.55
N THR A 108 -19.50 5.75 -6.31
CA THR A 108 -19.96 7.08 -5.91
C THR A 108 -18.82 8.10 -5.86
N PHE A 109 -17.68 7.72 -5.27
CA PHE A 109 -16.49 8.59 -5.21
C PHE A 109 -15.83 8.81 -6.57
N PHE A 110 -15.86 7.80 -7.40
CA PHE A 110 -15.34 7.86 -8.77
C PHE A 110 -16.46 8.01 -9.79
N ALA A 111 -17.56 8.71 -9.42
CA ALA A 111 -18.62 9.07 -10.35
C ALA A 111 -18.04 9.89 -11.52
N GLY A 112 -18.11 9.34 -12.73
CA GLY A 112 -17.43 9.88 -13.92
C GLY A 112 -16.25 9.04 -14.39
N TYR A 113 -15.77 8.09 -13.60
CA TYR A 113 -14.81 7.07 -13.99
C TYR A 113 -15.54 5.77 -14.33
N LYS A 114 -15.01 5.03 -15.30
CA LYS A 114 -15.56 3.71 -15.62
C LYS A 114 -14.78 2.66 -14.81
N PRO A 115 -15.25 2.27 -13.61
CA PRO A 115 -14.66 1.14 -12.92
C PRO A 115 -14.92 -0.12 -13.73
N THR A 116 -13.88 -0.86 -14.04
CA THR A 116 -13.97 -2.15 -14.69
C THR A 116 -13.58 -3.22 -13.69
N MET A 117 -14.42 -4.20 -13.53
CA MET A 117 -14.13 -5.38 -12.73
C MET A 117 -13.78 -6.52 -13.70
N SER A 118 -12.60 -7.05 -13.58
CA SER A 118 -12.16 -8.24 -14.30
C SER A 118 -11.79 -9.32 -13.29
N PHE A 119 -11.91 -10.57 -13.68
CA PHE A 119 -11.43 -11.68 -12.88
C PHE A 119 -10.12 -12.16 -13.50
N ASP A 120 -9.13 -12.42 -12.68
CA ASP A 120 -7.91 -13.06 -13.13
C ASP A 120 -8.27 -14.49 -13.58
N GLU A 121 -7.94 -14.81 -14.81
CA GLU A 121 -8.34 -16.08 -15.45
C GLU A 121 -7.71 -17.31 -14.76
N MET A 122 -6.57 -17.16 -14.09
CA MET A 122 -5.86 -18.26 -13.44
C MET A 122 -6.25 -18.44 -11.97
N THR A 123 -6.51 -17.34 -11.27
CA THR A 123 -6.75 -17.37 -9.82
C THR A 123 -8.20 -17.14 -9.44
N GLY A 124 -9.04 -16.68 -10.38
CA GLY A 124 -10.43 -16.30 -10.11
C GLY A 124 -10.58 -15.07 -9.20
N ILE A 125 -9.47 -14.42 -8.85
CA ILE A 125 -9.46 -13.25 -7.96
C ILE A 125 -10.01 -12.04 -8.71
N PRO A 126 -11.00 -11.32 -8.15
CA PRO A 126 -11.50 -10.11 -8.77
C PRO A 126 -10.41 -9.04 -8.80
N THR A 127 -10.13 -8.54 -9.98
CA THR A 127 -9.20 -7.42 -10.21
C THR A 127 -10.01 -6.17 -10.54
N PHE A 128 -9.78 -5.14 -9.77
CA PHE A 128 -10.42 -3.85 -9.96
C PHE A 128 -9.50 -2.91 -10.74
N SER A 129 -10.01 -2.25 -11.76
CA SER A 129 -9.30 -1.21 -12.50
C SER A 129 -10.18 0.02 -12.70
N ILE A 130 -9.57 1.19 -12.57
CA ILE A 130 -10.23 2.48 -12.81
C ILE A 130 -9.56 3.10 -14.03
N THR A 131 -10.34 3.42 -15.04
CA THR A 131 -9.83 4.15 -16.20
C THR A 131 -9.93 5.64 -15.92
N VAL A 132 -8.78 6.31 -15.80
CA VAL A 132 -8.69 7.75 -15.54
C VAL A 132 -8.44 8.49 -16.84
N SER A 133 -9.36 9.37 -17.22
CA SER A 133 -9.14 10.23 -18.38
C SER A 133 -8.15 11.36 -18.08
N PRO A 134 -7.41 11.87 -19.08
CA PRO A 134 -6.42 12.93 -18.88
C PRO A 134 -6.95 14.20 -18.23
N SER A 135 -8.19 14.56 -18.51
CA SER A 135 -8.85 15.76 -17.99
C SER A 135 -9.29 15.68 -16.52
N GLN A 136 -9.27 14.48 -15.92
CA GLN A 136 -9.81 14.24 -14.58
C GLN A 136 -8.74 13.80 -13.56
N ARG A 137 -7.46 13.93 -13.89
CA ARG A 137 -6.36 13.37 -13.08
C ARG A 137 -6.23 14.00 -11.70
N GLU A 138 -6.32 15.31 -11.62
CA GLU A 138 -6.19 16.04 -10.35
C GLU A 138 -7.38 15.78 -9.42
N ASP A 139 -8.58 15.79 -9.97
CA ASP A 139 -9.80 15.48 -9.23
C ASP A 139 -9.76 14.03 -8.69
N SER A 140 -9.19 13.10 -9.45
CA SER A 140 -9.04 11.70 -9.02
C SER A 140 -8.19 11.56 -7.79
N LEU A 141 -7.04 12.24 -7.73
CA LEU A 141 -6.17 12.23 -6.54
C LEU A 141 -6.90 12.80 -5.34
N LYS A 142 -7.58 13.94 -5.53
CA LYS A 142 -8.36 14.60 -4.47
C LYS A 142 -9.42 13.65 -3.90
N HIS A 143 -10.17 12.98 -4.77
CA HIS A 143 -11.18 12.01 -4.36
C HIS A 143 -10.62 10.83 -3.58
N ILE A 144 -9.42 10.31 -3.94
CA ILE A 144 -8.77 9.23 -3.17
C ILE A 144 -8.44 9.70 -1.76
N PHE A 145 -7.90 10.91 -1.61
CA PHE A 145 -7.60 11.47 -0.28
C PHE A 145 -8.86 11.79 0.53
N GLU A 146 -9.92 12.28 -0.10
CA GLU A 146 -11.22 12.47 0.54
C GLU A 146 -11.81 11.13 1.03
N TYR A 147 -11.68 10.07 0.24
CA TYR A 147 -12.09 8.73 0.64
C TYR A 147 -11.33 8.24 1.87
N LEU A 148 -9.99 8.41 1.90
CA LEU A 148 -9.17 8.06 3.07
C LEU A 148 -9.65 8.82 4.32
N LYS A 149 -9.85 10.13 4.21
CA LYS A 149 -10.32 10.98 5.31
C LYS A 149 -11.69 10.57 5.86
N GLN A 150 -12.56 10.01 5.02
CA GLN A 150 -13.88 9.53 5.46
C GLN A 150 -13.82 8.13 6.07
N SER A 151 -12.79 7.34 5.76
CA SER A 151 -12.60 5.99 6.30
C SER A 151 -11.95 5.99 7.69
N GLU A 152 -11.45 7.13 8.17
CA GLU A 152 -10.91 7.33 9.53
C GLU A 152 -12.00 7.44 10.62
N LYS A 153 -13.28 7.29 10.26
CA LYS A 153 -14.43 7.30 11.20
C LYS A 153 -14.99 5.90 11.36
#